data_9644fed15fc9767b1f2ccd46d0686290
#
_entry.id   9644fed15fc9767b1f2ccd46d0686290
#
_cell.length_a   1.000
_cell.length_b   1.000
_cell.length_c   1.000
_cell.angle_alpha   90.00
_cell.angle_beta   90.00
_cell.angle_gamma   90.00
#
_symmetry.space_group_name_H-M   'P 1'
#
loop_
_entity.id
_entity.type
_entity.pdbx_description
1 polymer ?
#
loop_
_entity_poly.entity_id
_entity_poly.type
_entity_poly.pdbx_seq_one_letter_code
_entity_poly.pdbx_strand_id
1 'polypeptide(L)'
;MKLLAQLSHQLQALDERSLIRRRRTVDTPCGPRVTVDGRELLAFCSNDYLGLANHPLLVEALREGAARYGAGSGASHLISGHARPHALLEDRLADFVGAHLEQPRALTFCTGYMANLAIISGLTAGDRDAEIFSESLNHASLIDGARLSRTRVQVYPHADLAALEAMLKASNAATRLVVTDSVFSMDGDLAPLPELLALCEQHNAWLVVDDAHGFGTLGARGHGALEHFDLRSPYLVYMGTLGKAAGIGGAFVAAHQTVIETLVQKARPYIFTTAAPPAMAHALLASLDLIEGAEGAQRRAHLQALVAQLDDARTGLQLQRWQRLPSATAIQPILIGDNAETMRAGAALYEQGLWVGTIRPPTVAPGTARLRVTLCAGHSTTEVAQLSAAINALEKEWT
;
A
#
# COMPACT_ATOMS: atom_id res chain seq x y z
N MET A 1 36.75 -9.84 -10.75
CA MET A 1 36.21 -11.23 -10.66
C MET A 1 35.79 -11.63 -9.24
N LYS A 2 36.49 -11.21 -8.16
CA LYS A 2 36.07 -11.58 -6.77
C LYS A 2 34.62 -11.20 -6.43
N LEU A 3 34.14 -10.00 -6.82
CA LEU A 3 32.77 -9.56 -6.55
C LEU A 3 31.72 -10.45 -7.22
N LEU A 4 31.92 -10.83 -8.49
CA LEU A 4 30.97 -11.72 -9.19
C LEU A 4 30.87 -13.10 -8.53
N ALA A 5 32.00 -13.69 -8.12
CA ALA A 5 31.99 -14.96 -7.39
C ALA A 5 31.25 -14.85 -6.05
N GLN A 6 31.47 -13.75 -5.31
CA GLN A 6 30.76 -13.48 -4.06
C GLN A 6 29.26 -13.33 -4.27
N LEU A 7 28.83 -12.58 -5.29
CA LEU A 7 27.41 -12.40 -5.62
C LEU A 7 26.77 -13.73 -6.06
N SER A 8 27.47 -14.54 -6.86
CA SER A 8 26.97 -15.87 -7.24
C SER A 8 26.76 -16.78 -6.05
N HIS A 9 27.72 -16.80 -5.10
CA HIS A 9 27.58 -17.57 -3.86
C HIS A 9 26.40 -17.08 -2.99
N GLN A 10 26.20 -15.76 -2.90
CA GLN A 10 25.04 -15.19 -2.19
C GLN A 10 23.71 -15.60 -2.84
N LEU A 11 23.61 -15.59 -4.18
CA LEU A 11 22.42 -16.03 -4.90
C LEU A 11 22.14 -17.52 -4.68
N GLN A 12 23.18 -18.37 -4.70
CA GLN A 12 23.05 -19.79 -4.41
C GLN A 12 22.53 -20.01 -2.97
N ALA A 13 23.08 -19.32 -1.98
CA ALA A 13 22.62 -19.40 -0.60
C ALA A 13 21.17 -18.96 -0.41
N LEU A 14 20.67 -18.01 -1.23
CA LEU A 14 19.26 -17.64 -1.26
C LEU A 14 18.38 -18.74 -1.86
N ASP A 15 18.86 -19.41 -2.92
CA ASP A 15 18.12 -20.50 -3.57
C ASP A 15 17.98 -21.72 -2.64
N GLU A 16 19.05 -22.13 -1.97
CA GLU A 16 19.08 -23.22 -0.99
C GLU A 16 18.10 -22.99 0.18
N ARG A 17 17.81 -21.72 0.52
CA ARG A 17 16.86 -21.32 1.56
C ARG A 17 15.45 -21.02 1.03
N SER A 18 15.18 -21.29 -0.25
CA SER A 18 13.92 -20.94 -0.94
C SER A 18 13.57 -19.45 -0.86
N LEU A 19 14.61 -18.59 -0.89
CA LEU A 19 14.46 -17.13 -0.79
C LEU A 19 14.70 -16.41 -2.13
N ILE A 20 15.09 -17.12 -3.20
CA ILE A 20 15.30 -16.50 -4.51
C ILE A 20 13.99 -15.98 -5.07
N ARG A 21 14.01 -14.77 -5.64
CA ARG A 21 12.85 -14.15 -6.27
C ARG A 21 12.96 -14.27 -7.78
N ARG A 22 11.85 -14.63 -8.43
CA ARG A 22 11.76 -14.72 -9.89
C ARG A 22 10.63 -13.82 -10.39
N ARG A 23 10.92 -13.02 -11.41
CA ARG A 23 9.89 -12.24 -12.11
C ARG A 23 9.13 -13.16 -13.06
N ARG A 24 7.84 -12.90 -13.22
CA ARG A 24 7.00 -13.51 -14.26
C ARG A 24 6.54 -12.41 -15.22
N THR A 25 6.35 -12.75 -16.47
CA THR A 25 5.86 -11.82 -17.50
C THR A 25 4.36 -11.97 -17.65
N VAL A 26 3.63 -10.88 -17.52
CA VAL A 26 2.17 -10.80 -17.73
C VAL A 26 1.94 -10.20 -19.12
N ASP A 27 1.20 -10.90 -19.97
CA ASP A 27 0.99 -10.54 -21.38
C ASP A 27 -0.37 -9.82 -21.60
N THR A 28 -1.23 -9.78 -20.58
CA THR A 28 -2.57 -9.16 -20.64
C THR A 28 -2.64 -7.92 -19.75
N PRO A 29 -3.66 -7.07 -19.91
CA PRO A 29 -3.97 -6.03 -18.93
C PRO A 29 -4.18 -6.61 -17.53
N CYS A 30 -4.00 -5.74 -16.49
CA CYS A 30 -4.29 -6.11 -15.12
C CYS A 30 -5.78 -6.45 -14.94
N GLY A 31 -6.06 -7.54 -14.23
CA GLY A 31 -7.40 -8.01 -13.95
C GLY A 31 -7.40 -9.35 -13.21
N PRO A 32 -8.57 -9.91 -12.87
CA PRO A 32 -8.67 -11.22 -12.24
C PRO A 32 -8.12 -12.36 -13.09
N ARG A 33 -8.27 -12.27 -14.41
CA ARG A 33 -7.75 -13.24 -15.37
C ARG A 33 -6.62 -12.63 -16.15
N VAL A 34 -5.47 -13.31 -16.14
CA VAL A 34 -4.25 -12.85 -16.79
C VAL A 34 -3.56 -14.00 -17.52
N THR A 35 -2.84 -13.67 -18.58
CA THR A 35 -1.91 -14.61 -19.23
C THR A 35 -0.50 -14.32 -18.70
N VAL A 36 0.14 -15.34 -18.15
CA VAL A 36 1.48 -15.24 -17.55
C VAL A 36 2.36 -16.32 -18.17
N ASP A 37 3.45 -15.92 -18.81
CA ASP A 37 4.36 -16.82 -19.51
C ASP A 37 3.61 -17.78 -20.46
N GLY A 38 2.58 -17.26 -21.19
CA GLY A 38 1.74 -18.00 -22.14
C GLY A 38 0.64 -18.87 -21.50
N ARG A 39 0.40 -18.77 -20.20
CA ARG A 39 -0.58 -19.57 -19.46
C ARG A 39 -1.69 -18.69 -18.86
N GLU A 40 -2.93 -19.06 -19.09
CA GLU A 40 -4.08 -18.38 -18.44
C GLU A 40 -4.19 -18.72 -16.95
N LEU A 41 -4.29 -17.70 -16.12
CA LEU A 41 -4.37 -17.81 -14.67
C LEU A 41 -5.47 -16.91 -14.11
N LEU A 42 -6.06 -17.36 -13.02
CA LEU A 42 -6.88 -16.54 -12.13
C LEU A 42 -5.97 -15.96 -11.03
N ALA A 43 -5.81 -14.63 -11.01
CA ALA A 43 -4.82 -13.94 -10.18
C ALA A 43 -5.41 -13.40 -8.89
N PHE A 44 -4.94 -13.90 -7.76
CA PHE A 44 -5.25 -13.44 -6.40
C PHE A 44 -4.05 -12.77 -5.74
N CYS A 45 -3.27 -12.00 -6.50
CA CYS A 45 -2.03 -11.36 -6.01
C CYS A 45 -1.86 -9.90 -6.46
N SER A 46 -2.82 -9.33 -7.19
CA SER A 46 -2.81 -7.92 -7.58
C SER A 46 -3.28 -7.02 -6.44
N ASN A 47 -2.71 -5.80 -6.35
CA ASN A 47 -3.19 -4.75 -5.45
C ASN A 47 -4.21 -3.80 -6.13
N ASP A 48 -4.69 -4.11 -7.33
CA ASP A 48 -5.78 -3.40 -7.99
C ASP A 48 -7.13 -3.76 -7.35
N TYR A 49 -7.32 -3.33 -6.10
CA TYR A 49 -8.42 -3.77 -5.24
C TYR A 49 -9.80 -3.50 -5.81
N LEU A 50 -9.96 -2.38 -6.51
CA LEU A 50 -11.24 -2.01 -7.13
C LEU A 50 -11.36 -2.49 -8.59
N GLY A 51 -10.30 -3.09 -9.17
CA GLY A 51 -10.30 -3.53 -10.57
C GLY A 51 -10.36 -2.37 -11.55
N LEU A 52 -9.69 -1.26 -11.24
CA LEU A 52 -9.71 -0.04 -12.06
C LEU A 52 -8.54 0.05 -13.04
N ALA A 53 -7.48 -0.75 -12.88
CA ALA A 53 -6.26 -0.60 -13.68
C ALA A 53 -6.49 -0.84 -15.20
N ASN A 54 -7.55 -1.56 -15.57
CA ASN A 54 -7.96 -1.76 -16.97
C ASN A 54 -9.38 -1.22 -17.23
N HIS A 55 -9.84 -0.25 -16.43
CA HIS A 55 -11.17 0.32 -16.61
C HIS A 55 -11.25 1.17 -17.90
N PRO A 56 -12.25 0.97 -18.79
CA PRO A 56 -12.34 1.67 -20.08
C PRO A 56 -12.25 3.20 -19.97
N LEU A 57 -12.90 3.80 -18.97
CA LEU A 57 -12.83 5.25 -18.73
C LEU A 57 -11.43 5.71 -18.38
N LEU A 58 -10.65 4.93 -17.60
CA LEU A 58 -9.28 5.29 -17.26
C LEU A 58 -8.33 5.16 -18.45
N VAL A 59 -8.51 4.11 -19.26
CA VAL A 59 -7.75 3.93 -20.50
C VAL A 59 -8.02 5.10 -21.46
N GLU A 60 -9.28 5.52 -21.61
CA GLU A 60 -9.62 6.65 -22.48
C GLU A 60 -9.10 7.98 -21.93
N ALA A 61 -9.26 8.25 -20.63
CA ALA A 61 -8.70 9.45 -20.00
C ALA A 61 -7.18 9.52 -20.12
N LEU A 62 -6.49 8.36 -20.03
CA LEU A 62 -5.03 8.30 -20.24
C LEU A 62 -4.66 8.65 -21.69
N ARG A 63 -5.42 8.16 -22.69
CA ARG A 63 -5.23 8.49 -24.12
C ARG A 63 -5.46 9.96 -24.37
N GLU A 64 -6.55 10.52 -23.85
CA GLU A 64 -6.85 11.97 -23.95
C GLU A 64 -5.73 12.80 -23.30
N GLY A 65 -5.32 12.44 -22.08
CA GLY A 65 -4.23 13.09 -21.38
C GLY A 65 -2.92 13.07 -22.18
N ALA A 66 -2.58 11.92 -22.79
CA ALA A 66 -1.39 11.81 -23.63
C ALA A 66 -1.49 12.65 -24.92
N ALA A 67 -2.65 12.66 -25.57
CA ALA A 67 -2.88 13.49 -26.76
C ALA A 67 -2.77 14.99 -26.45
N ARG A 68 -3.23 15.42 -25.27
CA ARG A 68 -3.28 16.84 -24.88
C ARG A 68 -2.00 17.35 -24.26
N TYR A 69 -1.31 16.56 -23.47
CA TYR A 69 -0.18 16.99 -22.63
C TYR A 69 1.14 16.28 -22.95
N GLY A 70 1.14 15.34 -23.90
CA GLY A 70 2.32 14.56 -24.26
C GLY A 70 2.56 13.36 -23.32
N ALA A 71 3.62 12.61 -23.65
CA ALA A 71 3.96 11.35 -22.99
C ALA A 71 4.78 11.51 -21.70
N GLY A 72 5.41 12.66 -21.47
CA GLY A 72 6.28 12.89 -20.32
C GLY A 72 6.37 14.34 -19.92
N SER A 73 6.84 14.61 -18.71
CA SER A 73 6.94 15.96 -18.14
C SER A 73 8.25 16.69 -18.45
N GLY A 74 9.31 15.95 -18.81
CA GLY A 74 10.59 16.53 -19.27
C GLY A 74 11.44 17.22 -18.21
N ALA A 75 10.91 17.47 -16.99
CA ALA A 75 11.61 18.16 -15.90
C ALA A 75 11.00 17.83 -14.53
N SER A 76 11.65 18.32 -13.47
CA SER A 76 11.07 18.28 -12.11
C SER A 76 9.91 19.28 -11.98
N HIS A 77 9.05 19.05 -10.98
CA HIS A 77 7.91 19.93 -10.68
C HIS A 77 8.33 21.40 -10.48
N LEU A 78 9.46 21.64 -9.81
CA LEU A 78 9.93 23.00 -9.49
C LEU A 78 10.58 23.74 -10.66
N ILE A 79 10.79 23.07 -11.80
CA ILE A 79 11.34 23.70 -13.00
C ILE A 79 10.22 23.93 -14.03
N SER A 80 9.95 22.95 -14.88
CA SER A 80 8.92 23.03 -15.93
C SER A 80 8.07 21.76 -16.05
N GLY A 81 8.24 20.80 -15.12
CA GLY A 81 7.53 19.52 -15.14
C GLY A 81 6.15 19.56 -14.50
N HIS A 82 5.77 20.64 -13.79
CA HIS A 82 4.46 20.77 -13.14
C HIS A 82 3.41 21.31 -14.11
N ALA A 83 2.74 20.40 -14.81
CA ALA A 83 1.71 20.72 -15.77
C ALA A 83 0.33 20.93 -15.12
N ARG A 84 -0.61 21.54 -15.87
CA ARG A 84 -1.99 21.79 -15.39
C ARG A 84 -2.69 20.58 -14.76
N PRO A 85 -2.61 19.34 -15.33
CA PRO A 85 -3.23 18.17 -14.70
C PRO A 85 -2.69 17.84 -13.30
N HIS A 86 -1.40 18.11 -13.05
CA HIS A 86 -0.84 17.90 -11.69
C HIS A 86 -1.49 18.83 -10.67
N ALA A 87 -1.59 20.14 -11.00
CA ALA A 87 -2.23 21.11 -10.12
C ALA A 87 -3.70 20.75 -9.84
N LEU A 88 -4.46 20.38 -10.89
CA LEU A 88 -5.87 19.97 -10.75
C LEU A 88 -6.00 18.69 -9.91
N LEU A 89 -5.08 17.74 -10.06
CA LEU A 89 -5.08 16.51 -9.27
C LEU A 89 -4.76 16.80 -7.80
N GLU A 90 -3.79 17.68 -7.52
CA GLU A 90 -3.44 18.06 -6.14
C GLU A 90 -4.59 18.80 -5.47
N ASP A 91 -5.26 19.74 -6.16
CA ASP A 91 -6.47 20.39 -5.66
C ASP A 91 -7.58 19.35 -5.37
N ARG A 92 -7.84 18.43 -6.31
CA ARG A 92 -8.87 17.40 -6.18
C ARG A 92 -8.57 16.41 -5.04
N LEU A 93 -7.30 16.05 -4.83
CA LEU A 93 -6.87 15.18 -3.73
C LEU A 93 -6.97 15.90 -2.38
N ALA A 94 -6.66 17.19 -2.33
CA ALA A 94 -6.86 18.00 -1.14
C ALA A 94 -8.35 18.07 -0.73
N ASP A 95 -9.25 18.21 -1.69
CA ASP A 95 -10.70 18.18 -1.46
C ASP A 95 -11.17 16.79 -1.03
N PHE A 96 -10.62 15.74 -1.65
CA PHE A 96 -11.00 14.34 -1.40
C PHE A 96 -10.82 13.92 0.07
N VAL A 97 -9.76 14.39 0.73
CA VAL A 97 -9.51 14.11 2.15
C VAL A 97 -9.70 15.33 3.06
N GLY A 98 -10.17 16.44 2.49
CA GLY A 98 -10.20 17.75 3.15
C GLY A 98 -11.06 17.83 4.38
N ALA A 99 -12.11 17.00 4.50
CA ALA A 99 -12.96 16.95 5.68
C ALA A 99 -12.21 16.50 6.96
N HIS A 100 -11.04 15.92 6.82
CA HIS A 100 -10.25 15.30 7.87
C HIS A 100 -9.01 16.12 8.29
N LEU A 101 -8.68 17.14 7.52
CA LEU A 101 -7.46 17.93 7.67
C LEU A 101 -7.80 19.42 7.84
N GLU A 102 -6.98 20.14 8.60
CA GLU A 102 -7.08 21.59 8.71
C GLU A 102 -6.30 22.24 7.56
N GLN A 103 -6.91 23.21 6.86
CA GLN A 103 -6.32 23.93 5.71
C GLN A 103 -5.63 22.96 4.73
N PRO A 104 -6.36 21.96 4.18
CA PRO A 104 -5.78 20.86 3.43
C PRO A 104 -5.09 21.31 2.15
N ARG A 105 -3.93 20.72 1.88
CA ARG A 105 -3.28 20.73 0.57
C ARG A 105 -2.73 19.35 0.27
N ALA A 106 -2.52 19.05 -0.99
CA ALA A 106 -1.90 17.81 -1.41
C ALA A 106 -0.66 18.07 -2.29
N LEU A 107 0.23 17.09 -2.32
CA LEU A 107 1.44 17.08 -3.14
C LEU A 107 1.60 15.69 -3.76
N THR A 108 1.78 15.62 -5.08
CA THR A 108 1.88 14.35 -5.81
C THR A 108 3.33 13.87 -5.95
N PHE A 109 3.50 12.54 -5.99
CA PHE A 109 4.78 11.84 -6.12
C PHE A 109 4.68 10.72 -7.15
N CYS A 110 5.80 10.32 -7.75
CA CYS A 110 5.83 9.21 -8.71
C CYS A 110 5.51 7.84 -8.05
N THR A 111 5.78 7.67 -6.77
CA THR A 111 5.50 6.42 -6.02
C THR A 111 5.26 6.70 -4.53
N GLY A 112 4.53 5.78 -3.85
CA GLY A 112 4.37 5.82 -2.38
C GLY A 112 5.69 5.72 -1.63
N TYR A 113 6.65 4.96 -2.18
CA TYR A 113 7.99 4.87 -1.59
C TYR A 113 8.65 6.26 -1.51
N MET A 114 8.59 7.03 -2.59
CA MET A 114 9.13 8.41 -2.62
C MET A 114 8.35 9.35 -1.68
N ALA A 115 7.03 9.21 -1.60
CA ALA A 115 6.19 10.02 -0.73
C ALA A 115 6.57 9.82 0.74
N ASN A 116 6.72 8.58 1.20
CA ASN A 116 7.13 8.28 2.57
C ASN A 116 8.54 8.79 2.90
N LEU A 117 9.50 8.59 2.00
CA LEU A 117 10.83 9.19 2.15
C LEU A 117 10.77 10.72 2.25
N ALA A 118 9.92 11.34 1.44
CA ALA A 118 9.75 12.79 1.40
C ALA A 118 9.13 13.33 2.69
N ILE A 119 8.06 12.68 3.20
CA ILE A 119 7.41 13.08 4.45
C ILE A 119 8.43 13.07 5.59
N ILE A 120 9.04 11.92 5.83
CA ILE A 120 9.88 11.72 7.02
C ILE A 120 11.14 12.59 6.93
N SER A 121 11.87 12.51 5.81
CA SER A 121 13.10 13.30 5.66
C SER A 121 12.86 14.81 5.53
N GLY A 122 11.72 15.22 4.97
CA GLY A 122 11.37 16.63 4.81
C GLY A 122 10.95 17.28 6.12
N LEU A 123 10.15 16.59 6.94
CA LEU A 123 9.66 17.12 8.22
C LEU A 123 10.73 17.13 9.32
N THR A 124 11.73 16.25 9.22
CA THR A 124 12.87 16.23 10.16
C THR A 124 14.10 16.98 9.65
N ALA A 125 14.01 17.59 8.44
CA ALA A 125 15.15 18.25 7.82
C ALA A 125 15.67 19.43 8.63
N GLY A 126 16.93 19.32 9.11
CA GLY A 126 17.58 20.34 9.92
C GLY A 126 17.33 20.25 11.42
N ASP A 127 16.48 19.34 11.88
CA ASP A 127 16.25 19.05 13.30
C ASP A 127 16.88 17.69 13.66
N ARG A 128 18.07 17.73 14.27
CA ARG A 128 18.79 16.52 14.69
C ARG A 128 18.22 15.90 15.96
N ASP A 129 17.47 16.67 16.73
CA ASP A 129 16.86 16.25 17.98
C ASP A 129 15.43 15.74 17.78
N ALA A 130 14.93 15.74 16.53
CA ALA A 130 13.68 15.11 16.18
C ALA A 130 13.68 13.62 16.53
N GLU A 131 12.53 13.09 16.95
CA GLU A 131 12.34 11.68 17.23
C GLU A 131 11.24 11.09 16.38
N ILE A 132 11.48 9.88 15.87
CA ILE A 132 10.53 9.11 15.08
C ILE A 132 10.16 7.85 15.87
N PHE A 133 8.86 7.64 16.07
CA PHE A 133 8.27 6.47 16.69
C PHE A 133 7.66 5.63 15.58
N SER A 134 8.35 4.55 15.20
CA SER A 134 8.00 3.71 14.06
C SER A 134 7.29 2.45 14.53
N GLU A 135 6.16 2.14 13.92
CA GLU A 135 5.50 0.85 14.12
C GLU A 135 6.39 -0.28 13.57
N SER A 136 6.41 -1.43 14.23
CA SER A 136 7.35 -2.53 13.94
C SER A 136 7.11 -3.25 12.62
N LEU A 137 5.87 -3.25 12.11
CA LEU A 137 5.47 -3.88 10.85
C LEU A 137 5.33 -2.89 9.69
N ASN A 138 5.77 -1.65 9.88
CA ASN A 138 5.73 -0.62 8.86
C ASN A 138 6.33 -1.06 7.52
N HIS A 139 5.76 -0.54 6.45
CA HIS A 139 6.29 -0.71 5.11
C HIS A 139 7.75 -0.24 5.01
N ALA A 140 8.56 -0.92 4.20
CA ALA A 140 9.99 -0.63 4.03
C ALA A 140 10.29 0.85 3.72
N SER A 141 9.41 1.56 3.01
CA SER A 141 9.58 2.98 2.70
C SER A 141 9.52 3.89 3.94
N LEU A 142 8.68 3.57 4.94
CA LEU A 142 8.63 4.29 6.22
C LEU A 142 9.92 4.02 7.02
N ILE A 143 10.35 2.76 7.06
CA ILE A 143 11.60 2.35 7.72
C ILE A 143 12.81 3.05 7.07
N ASP A 144 12.90 3.08 5.75
CA ASP A 144 14.00 3.70 5.04
C ASP A 144 13.95 5.23 5.13
N GLY A 145 12.75 5.83 5.14
CA GLY A 145 12.56 7.25 5.43
C GLY A 145 13.10 7.62 6.81
N ALA A 146 12.77 6.82 7.83
CA ALA A 146 13.25 6.99 9.18
C ALA A 146 14.78 6.88 9.26
N ARG A 147 15.39 5.90 8.60
CA ARG A 147 16.86 5.75 8.51
C ARG A 147 17.53 6.93 7.82
N LEU A 148 16.94 7.42 6.72
CA LEU A 148 17.50 8.55 5.95
C LEU A 148 17.40 9.89 6.70
N SER A 149 16.46 10.05 7.62
CA SER A 149 16.33 11.25 8.45
C SER A 149 17.57 11.52 9.33
N ARG A 150 18.30 10.44 9.71
CA ARG A 150 19.43 10.49 10.64
C ARG A 150 19.08 11.05 12.00
N THR A 151 17.82 11.00 12.39
CA THR A 151 17.31 11.35 13.72
C THR A 151 17.21 10.10 14.59
N ARG A 152 16.84 10.26 15.84
CA ARG A 152 16.58 9.13 16.73
C ARG A 152 15.30 8.42 16.28
N VAL A 153 15.40 7.09 16.10
CA VAL A 153 14.27 6.23 15.75
C VAL A 153 14.02 5.25 16.89
N GLN A 154 12.80 5.21 17.38
CA GLN A 154 12.32 4.24 18.35
C GLN A 154 11.25 3.38 17.68
N VAL A 155 11.37 2.06 17.80
CA VAL A 155 10.42 1.11 17.21
C VAL A 155 9.54 0.57 18.33
N TYR A 156 8.22 0.77 18.22
CA TYR A 156 7.27 0.18 19.16
C TYR A 156 6.66 -1.10 18.58
N PRO A 157 6.33 -2.09 19.44
CA PRO A 157 5.73 -3.35 19.01
C PRO A 157 4.40 -3.13 18.30
N HIS A 158 4.04 -4.07 17.44
CA HIS A 158 2.81 -4.00 16.64
C HIS A 158 1.58 -3.72 17.48
N ALA A 159 0.86 -2.63 17.14
CA ALA A 159 -0.33 -2.13 17.80
C ALA A 159 -0.23 -1.91 19.34
N ASP A 160 1.01 -1.85 19.89
CA ASP A 160 1.22 -1.65 21.34
C ASP A 160 1.20 -0.17 21.72
N LEU A 161 0.00 0.31 22.01
CA LEU A 161 -0.26 1.70 22.44
C LEU A 161 0.43 2.05 23.77
N ALA A 162 0.55 1.10 24.69
CA ALA A 162 1.18 1.34 25.99
C ALA A 162 2.69 1.55 25.84
N ALA A 163 3.35 0.75 24.99
CA ALA A 163 4.76 0.96 24.67
C ALA A 163 4.98 2.31 23.98
N LEU A 164 4.14 2.67 23.00
CA LEU A 164 4.22 3.97 22.34
C LEU A 164 4.04 5.13 23.32
N GLU A 165 3.03 5.07 24.19
CA GLU A 165 2.78 6.11 25.19
C GLU A 165 3.97 6.29 26.13
N ALA A 166 4.57 5.18 26.60
CA ALA A 166 5.75 5.23 27.44
C ALA A 166 6.94 5.90 26.73
N MET A 167 7.14 5.61 25.43
CA MET A 167 8.18 6.24 24.62
C MET A 167 7.93 7.74 24.43
N LEU A 168 6.68 8.14 24.12
CA LEU A 168 6.28 9.54 23.95
C LEU A 168 6.47 10.35 25.26
N LYS A 169 6.09 9.78 26.40
CA LYS A 169 6.30 10.38 27.74
C LYS A 169 7.79 10.59 28.08
N ALA A 170 8.64 9.70 27.63
CA ALA A 170 10.09 9.77 27.87
C ALA A 170 10.81 10.73 26.91
N SER A 171 10.17 11.14 25.81
CA SER A 171 10.76 12.02 24.80
C SER A 171 10.74 13.48 25.23
N ASN A 172 11.86 14.16 25.01
CA ASN A 172 11.99 15.62 25.15
C ASN A 172 12.15 16.31 23.79
N ALA A 173 11.98 15.60 22.68
CA ALA A 173 12.12 16.15 21.35
C ALA A 173 11.02 17.20 21.08
N ALA A 174 11.37 18.30 20.41
CA ALA A 174 10.41 19.29 19.95
C ALA A 174 9.59 18.78 18.75
N THR A 175 10.27 18.04 17.85
CA THR A 175 9.64 17.38 16.69
C THR A 175 9.50 15.89 16.97
N ARG A 176 8.26 15.41 17.03
CA ARG A 176 7.92 14.00 17.23
C ARG A 176 7.04 13.53 16.09
N LEU A 177 7.44 12.44 15.42
CA LEU A 177 6.67 11.80 14.36
C LEU A 177 6.33 10.37 14.77
N VAL A 178 5.07 10.04 14.91
CA VAL A 178 4.57 8.67 14.97
C VAL A 178 4.24 8.24 13.55
N VAL A 179 4.81 7.13 13.08
CA VAL A 179 4.63 6.67 11.70
C VAL A 179 4.09 5.26 11.68
N THR A 180 3.03 5.03 10.89
CA THR A 180 2.35 3.73 10.79
C THR A 180 1.68 3.55 9.42
N ASP A 181 1.60 2.28 8.97
CA ASP A 181 0.61 1.90 7.95
C ASP A 181 -0.80 1.96 8.58
N SER A 182 -1.83 2.25 7.80
CA SER A 182 -3.24 2.14 8.20
C SER A 182 -3.74 0.71 8.11
N VAL A 183 -3.32 0.02 7.04
CA VAL A 183 -3.56 -1.40 6.76
C VAL A 183 -2.21 -2.05 6.54
N PHE A 184 -1.85 -3.00 7.38
CA PHE A 184 -0.56 -3.69 7.27
C PHE A 184 -0.54 -4.64 6.07
N SER A 185 0.38 -4.40 5.15
CA SER A 185 0.36 -4.98 3.81
C SER A 185 0.50 -6.50 3.76
N MET A 186 1.09 -7.11 4.81
CA MET A 186 1.32 -8.56 4.89
C MET A 186 0.35 -9.27 5.82
N ASP A 187 -0.31 -8.54 6.71
CA ASP A 187 -1.19 -9.06 7.73
C ASP A 187 -2.67 -8.72 7.47
N GLY A 188 -2.94 -7.64 6.75
CA GLY A 188 -4.28 -7.21 6.35
C GLY A 188 -5.11 -6.58 7.47
N ASP A 189 -4.55 -6.45 8.66
CA ASP A 189 -5.19 -5.83 9.81
C ASP A 189 -5.06 -4.30 9.78
N LEU A 190 -5.86 -3.65 10.62
CA LEU A 190 -5.94 -2.19 10.72
C LEU A 190 -5.15 -1.69 11.93
N ALA A 191 -4.40 -0.62 11.75
CA ALA A 191 -3.81 0.11 12.88
C ALA A 191 -4.92 0.75 13.76
N PRO A 192 -4.74 0.82 15.08
CA PRO A 192 -5.66 1.50 16.00
C PRO A 192 -5.52 3.03 15.88
N LEU A 193 -5.88 3.57 14.71
CA LEU A 193 -5.63 4.98 14.36
C LEU A 193 -6.32 5.99 15.29
N PRO A 194 -7.55 5.77 15.79
CA PRO A 194 -8.16 6.69 16.75
C PRO A 194 -7.34 6.86 18.03
N GLU A 195 -6.86 5.76 18.59
CA GLU A 195 -6.07 5.75 19.82
C GLU A 195 -4.66 6.31 19.56
N LEU A 196 -4.05 6.00 18.40
CA LEU A 196 -2.78 6.58 17.99
C LEU A 196 -2.87 8.08 17.83
N LEU A 197 -3.95 8.59 17.23
CA LEU A 197 -4.16 10.03 17.08
C LEU A 197 -4.34 10.72 18.43
N ALA A 198 -5.13 10.13 19.33
CA ALA A 198 -5.32 10.65 20.68
C ALA A 198 -3.99 10.76 21.46
N LEU A 199 -3.13 9.75 21.37
CA LEU A 199 -1.79 9.80 21.95
C LEU A 199 -0.92 10.89 21.30
N CYS A 200 -0.98 11.02 19.98
CA CYS A 200 -0.24 12.06 19.27
C CYS A 200 -0.66 13.47 19.72
N GLU A 201 -1.95 13.73 19.83
CA GLU A 201 -2.47 15.01 20.30
C GLU A 201 -2.07 15.30 21.76
N GLN A 202 -2.20 14.30 22.64
CA GLN A 202 -1.81 14.42 24.05
C GLN A 202 -0.33 14.77 24.22
N HIS A 203 0.53 14.26 23.33
CA HIS A 203 1.99 14.41 23.42
C HIS A 203 2.57 15.41 22.42
N ASN A 204 1.74 16.21 21.71
CA ASN A 204 2.18 17.13 20.66
C ASN A 204 3.08 16.45 19.61
N ALA A 205 2.69 15.26 19.16
CA ALA A 205 3.34 14.50 18.12
C ALA A 205 2.50 14.54 16.83
N TRP A 206 3.14 14.41 15.66
CA TRP A 206 2.46 14.28 14.38
C TRP A 206 2.21 12.81 14.10
N LEU A 207 1.03 12.48 13.55
CA LEU A 207 0.70 11.14 13.08
C LEU A 207 0.83 11.09 11.56
N VAL A 208 1.81 10.34 11.07
CA VAL A 208 2.00 10.03 9.66
C VAL A 208 1.31 8.69 9.37
N VAL A 209 0.29 8.72 8.52
CA VAL A 209 -0.50 7.55 8.15
C VAL A 209 -0.21 7.19 6.69
N ASP A 210 0.40 6.01 6.47
CA ASP A 210 0.47 5.39 5.15
C ASP A 210 -0.81 4.60 4.89
N ASP A 211 -1.69 5.15 4.09
CA ASP A 211 -2.97 4.54 3.71
C ASP A 211 -2.94 3.92 2.31
N ALA A 212 -1.78 3.39 1.93
CA ALA A 212 -1.61 2.80 0.60
C ALA A 212 -2.57 1.64 0.31
N HIS A 213 -3.05 0.95 1.34
CA HIS A 213 -3.97 -0.19 1.21
C HIS A 213 -5.42 0.14 1.59
N GLY A 214 -5.68 1.26 2.27
CA GLY A 214 -7.02 1.71 2.64
C GLY A 214 -7.61 2.73 1.66
N PHE A 215 -6.77 3.58 1.03
CA PHE A 215 -7.23 4.54 0.02
C PHE A 215 -8.03 3.85 -1.09
N GLY A 216 -9.23 4.38 -1.38
CA GLY A 216 -10.17 3.83 -2.34
C GLY A 216 -11.02 2.66 -1.83
N THR A 217 -10.56 1.91 -0.81
CA THR A 217 -11.22 0.68 -0.30
C THR A 217 -11.93 0.87 1.03
N LEU A 218 -11.40 1.71 1.92
CA LEU A 218 -11.99 2.04 3.21
C LEU A 218 -12.81 3.33 3.15
N GLY A 219 -13.79 3.44 4.06
CA GLY A 219 -14.72 4.55 4.09
C GLY A 219 -15.88 4.41 3.11
N ALA A 220 -16.99 5.10 3.38
CA ALA A 220 -18.21 5.01 2.59
C ALA A 220 -18.01 5.53 1.16
N ARG A 221 -17.23 6.60 0.99
CA ARG A 221 -16.88 7.21 -0.29
C ARG A 221 -15.52 6.75 -0.83
N GLY A 222 -14.78 5.92 -0.07
CA GLY A 222 -13.45 5.45 -0.43
C GLY A 222 -12.33 6.45 -0.13
N HIS A 223 -12.55 7.38 0.79
CA HIS A 223 -11.54 8.35 1.21
C HIS A 223 -10.47 7.73 2.14
N GLY A 224 -10.52 6.42 2.35
CA GLY A 224 -9.51 5.69 3.09
C GLY A 224 -9.74 5.66 4.60
N ALA A 225 -8.64 5.42 5.33
CA ALA A 225 -8.67 5.20 6.77
C ALA A 225 -9.15 6.43 7.55
N LEU A 226 -8.89 7.64 7.09
CA LEU A 226 -9.36 8.85 7.77
C LEU A 226 -10.90 8.91 7.80
N GLU A 227 -11.56 8.60 6.69
CA GLU A 227 -13.03 8.51 6.62
C GLU A 227 -13.54 7.31 7.42
N HIS A 228 -12.89 6.15 7.30
CA HIS A 228 -13.31 4.93 7.97
C HIS A 228 -13.41 5.08 9.49
N PHE A 229 -12.48 5.80 10.09
CA PHE A 229 -12.41 6.05 11.53
C PHE A 229 -12.92 7.45 11.93
N ASP A 230 -13.46 8.25 11.01
CA ASP A 230 -13.87 9.67 11.21
C ASP A 230 -12.80 10.51 11.92
N LEU A 231 -11.54 10.36 11.53
CA LEU A 231 -10.43 11.09 12.14
C LEU A 231 -10.38 12.53 11.63
N ARG A 232 -10.10 13.47 12.55
CA ARG A 232 -9.91 14.90 12.24
C ARG A 232 -8.88 15.48 13.17
N SER A 233 -7.78 16.02 12.63
CA SER A 233 -6.76 16.66 13.45
C SER A 233 -5.79 17.48 12.60
N PRO A 234 -5.28 18.60 13.14
CA PRO A 234 -4.16 19.31 12.53
C PRO A 234 -2.83 18.54 12.57
N TYR A 235 -2.72 17.51 13.40
CA TYR A 235 -1.52 16.70 13.56
C TYR A 235 -1.41 15.55 12.55
N LEU A 236 -2.34 15.43 11.60
CA LEU A 236 -2.34 14.37 10.59
C LEU A 236 -1.48 14.73 9.37
N VAL A 237 -0.66 13.76 8.95
CA VAL A 237 -0.01 13.75 7.65
C VAL A 237 -0.42 12.44 6.97
N TYR A 238 -1.21 12.54 5.92
CA TYR A 238 -1.80 11.41 5.23
C TYR A 238 -1.09 11.12 3.91
N MET A 239 -0.75 9.87 3.66
CA MET A 239 -0.23 9.41 2.38
C MET A 239 -1.19 8.37 1.78
N GLY A 240 -1.56 8.57 0.52
CA GLY A 240 -2.28 7.59 -0.28
C GLY A 240 -1.51 7.20 -1.53
N THR A 241 -1.66 5.97 -2.00
CA THR A 241 -1.08 5.54 -3.27
C THR A 241 -2.12 5.48 -4.38
N LEU A 242 -1.72 5.90 -5.57
CA LEU A 242 -2.56 5.96 -6.76
C LEU A 242 -2.29 4.78 -7.72
N GLY A 243 -1.39 3.88 -7.33
CA GLY A 243 -1.00 2.69 -8.08
C GLY A 243 -1.66 1.38 -7.63
N LYS A 244 -2.62 1.45 -6.68
CA LYS A 244 -3.38 0.29 -6.19
C LYS A 244 -4.86 0.46 -6.53
N ALA A 245 -5.72 0.75 -5.56
CA ALA A 245 -7.17 0.90 -5.80
C ALA A 245 -7.52 1.96 -6.85
N ALA A 246 -6.71 3.01 -7.00
CA ALA A 246 -6.93 4.02 -8.05
C ALA A 246 -6.50 3.57 -9.46
N GLY A 247 -5.83 2.44 -9.63
CA GLY A 247 -5.63 1.76 -10.91
C GLY A 247 -4.62 2.39 -11.88
N ILE A 248 -3.92 3.49 -11.53
CA ILE A 248 -2.99 4.16 -12.45
C ILE A 248 -1.55 4.06 -11.96
N GLY A 249 -1.14 4.97 -11.09
CA GLY A 249 0.24 5.03 -10.57
C GLY A 249 0.52 6.35 -9.89
N GLY A 250 1.58 6.37 -9.07
CA GLY A 250 1.92 7.52 -8.26
C GLY A 250 1.43 7.41 -6.82
N ALA A 251 1.57 8.49 -6.09
CA ALA A 251 1.10 8.66 -4.73
C ALA A 251 0.88 10.14 -4.42
N PHE A 252 0.30 10.43 -3.29
CA PHE A 252 0.16 11.80 -2.79
C PHE A 252 0.33 11.86 -1.28
N VAL A 253 0.68 13.04 -0.82
CA VAL A 253 0.67 13.41 0.58
C VAL A 253 -0.35 14.52 0.76
N ALA A 254 -1.24 14.40 1.73
CA ALA A 254 -2.16 15.46 2.11
C ALA A 254 -1.98 15.80 3.59
N ALA A 255 -1.92 17.09 3.90
CA ALA A 255 -1.74 17.61 5.24
C ALA A 255 -2.10 19.10 5.28
N HIS A 256 -1.94 19.72 6.45
CA HIS A 256 -2.03 21.18 6.58
C HIS A 256 -1.08 21.87 5.57
N GLN A 257 -1.54 22.97 4.96
CA GLN A 257 -0.80 23.70 3.90
C GLN A 257 0.66 23.99 4.26
N THR A 258 0.94 24.33 5.53
CA THR A 258 2.33 24.61 5.98
C THR A 258 3.22 23.36 5.92
N VAL A 259 2.67 22.18 6.17
CA VAL A 259 3.39 20.90 6.02
C VAL A 259 3.71 20.66 4.56
N ILE A 260 2.73 20.79 3.68
CA ILE A 260 2.92 20.59 2.23
C ILE A 260 3.94 21.57 1.67
N GLU A 261 3.84 22.86 2.01
CA GLU A 261 4.82 23.85 1.59
C GLU A 261 6.24 23.52 2.09
N THR A 262 6.35 23.04 3.34
CA THR A 262 7.64 22.58 3.88
C THR A 262 8.21 21.42 3.08
N LEU A 263 7.38 20.46 2.66
CA LEU A 263 7.82 19.36 1.80
C LEU A 263 8.29 19.86 0.43
N VAL A 264 7.60 20.80 -0.17
CA VAL A 264 8.03 21.45 -1.44
C VAL A 264 9.44 22.05 -1.31
N GLN A 265 9.74 22.68 -0.15
CA GLN A 265 11.03 23.36 0.06
C GLN A 265 12.16 22.43 0.51
N LYS A 266 11.86 21.31 1.18
CA LYS A 266 12.88 20.51 1.88
C LYS A 266 12.96 19.05 1.44
N ALA A 267 11.89 18.48 0.87
CA ALA A 267 11.84 17.07 0.52
C ALA A 267 12.69 16.77 -0.73
N ARG A 268 13.88 16.23 -0.54
CA ARG A 268 14.80 15.88 -1.64
C ARG A 268 14.18 14.95 -2.70
N PRO A 269 13.34 13.94 -2.34
CA PRO A 269 12.67 13.11 -3.33
C PRO A 269 11.70 13.87 -4.23
N TYR A 270 11.17 15.01 -3.78
CA TYR A 270 10.33 15.91 -4.60
C TYR A 270 11.17 16.86 -5.46
N ILE A 271 12.16 17.52 -4.85
CA ILE A 271 12.97 18.56 -5.48
C ILE A 271 13.78 18.01 -6.67
N PHE A 272 14.40 16.82 -6.49
CA PHE A 272 15.41 16.29 -7.39
C PHE A 272 14.93 15.11 -8.24
N THR A 273 13.61 15.04 -8.52
CA THR A 273 13.04 14.03 -9.39
C THR A 273 12.27 14.65 -10.55
N THR A 274 12.26 13.98 -11.69
CA THR A 274 11.36 14.31 -12.80
C THR A 274 9.92 14.06 -12.38
N ALA A 275 9.00 14.98 -12.71
CA ALA A 275 7.59 14.82 -12.44
C ALA A 275 6.98 13.63 -13.20
N ALA A 276 5.94 13.04 -12.67
CA ALA A 276 5.18 11.99 -13.35
C ALA A 276 4.59 12.53 -14.69
N PRO A 277 4.35 11.66 -15.69
CA PRO A 277 3.70 12.09 -16.93
C PRO A 277 2.35 12.79 -16.67
N PRO A 278 2.09 13.96 -17.26
CA PRO A 278 0.84 14.69 -17.04
C PRO A 278 -0.42 13.90 -17.42
N ALA A 279 -0.30 12.98 -18.40
CA ALA A 279 -1.37 12.08 -18.80
C ALA A 279 -1.87 11.18 -17.64
N MET A 280 -0.97 10.77 -16.76
CA MET A 280 -1.34 9.98 -15.57
C MET A 280 -2.16 10.83 -14.59
N ALA A 281 -1.74 12.06 -14.34
CA ALA A 281 -2.49 12.99 -13.48
C ALA A 281 -3.87 13.30 -14.05
N HIS A 282 -4.00 13.43 -15.38
CA HIS A 282 -5.28 13.61 -16.06
C HIS A 282 -6.21 12.40 -15.87
N ALA A 283 -5.69 11.18 -16.05
CA ALA A 283 -6.48 9.96 -15.87
C ALA A 283 -6.87 9.71 -14.40
N LEU A 284 -6.04 10.15 -13.45
CA LEU A 284 -6.34 10.03 -12.02
C LEU A 284 -7.52 10.88 -11.57
N LEU A 285 -7.81 12.02 -12.25
CA LEU A 285 -9.03 12.79 -11.99
C LEU A 285 -10.28 11.93 -12.24
N ALA A 286 -10.33 11.22 -13.37
CA ALA A 286 -11.43 10.30 -13.67
C ALA A 286 -11.47 9.10 -12.68
N SER A 287 -10.31 8.65 -12.21
CA SER A 287 -10.23 7.59 -11.19
C SER A 287 -10.86 8.02 -9.86
N LEU A 288 -10.58 9.24 -9.39
CA LEU A 288 -11.18 9.76 -8.16
C LEU A 288 -12.70 9.88 -8.27
N ASP A 289 -13.23 10.29 -9.43
CA ASP A 289 -14.66 10.37 -9.68
C ASP A 289 -15.31 8.97 -9.68
N LEU A 290 -14.64 7.96 -10.25
CA LEU A 290 -15.10 6.56 -10.17
C LEU A 290 -15.11 6.05 -8.72
N ILE A 291 -14.06 6.32 -7.95
CA ILE A 291 -13.94 5.87 -6.55
C ILE A 291 -15.07 6.46 -5.69
N GLU A 292 -15.34 7.76 -5.79
CA GLU A 292 -16.41 8.41 -5.02
C GLU A 292 -17.81 8.12 -5.53
N GLY A 293 -17.94 7.78 -6.81
CA GLY A 293 -19.21 7.57 -7.48
C GLY A 293 -19.93 6.28 -7.08
N ALA A 294 -21.11 6.09 -7.63
CA ALA A 294 -21.95 4.92 -7.38
C ALA A 294 -21.24 3.60 -7.76
N GLU A 295 -20.45 3.60 -8.83
CA GLU A 295 -19.69 2.43 -9.25
C GLU A 295 -18.62 2.06 -8.21
N GLY A 296 -17.87 3.02 -7.67
CA GLY A 296 -16.90 2.79 -6.62
C GLY A 296 -17.56 2.22 -5.34
N ALA A 297 -18.72 2.73 -4.96
CA ALA A 297 -19.49 2.20 -3.84
C ALA A 297 -19.93 0.74 -4.08
N GLN A 298 -20.40 0.42 -5.28
CA GLN A 298 -20.76 -0.96 -5.65
C GLN A 298 -19.54 -1.89 -5.62
N ARG A 299 -18.39 -1.46 -6.15
CA ARG A 299 -17.14 -2.23 -6.14
C ARG A 299 -16.65 -2.49 -4.72
N ARG A 300 -16.68 -1.50 -3.83
CA ARG A 300 -16.34 -1.69 -2.40
C ARG A 300 -17.29 -2.67 -1.72
N ALA A 301 -18.59 -2.53 -1.92
CA ALA A 301 -19.58 -3.45 -1.35
C ALA A 301 -19.38 -4.89 -1.84
N HIS A 302 -19.11 -5.06 -3.14
CA HIS A 302 -18.81 -6.38 -3.71
C HIS A 302 -17.53 -6.96 -3.14
N LEU A 303 -16.45 -6.16 -3.03
CA LEU A 303 -15.18 -6.58 -2.43
C LEU A 303 -15.38 -7.07 -0.98
N GLN A 304 -16.16 -6.34 -0.17
CA GLN A 304 -16.49 -6.76 1.19
C GLN A 304 -17.30 -8.07 1.21
N ALA A 305 -18.23 -8.26 0.29
CA ALA A 305 -18.97 -9.53 0.16
C ALA A 305 -18.04 -10.70 -0.19
N LEU A 306 -17.02 -10.50 -1.05
CA LEU A 306 -16.03 -11.51 -1.37
C LEU A 306 -15.13 -11.82 -0.16
N VAL A 307 -14.76 -10.83 0.66
CA VAL A 307 -14.03 -11.04 1.92
C VAL A 307 -14.86 -11.89 2.88
N ALA A 308 -16.14 -11.54 3.07
CA ALA A 308 -17.04 -12.29 3.94
C ALA A 308 -17.27 -13.73 3.45
N GLN A 309 -17.27 -13.97 2.14
CA GLN A 309 -17.40 -15.31 1.57
C GLN A 309 -16.29 -16.28 2.03
N LEU A 310 -15.09 -15.79 2.34
CA LEU A 310 -14.01 -16.65 2.85
C LEU A 310 -14.33 -17.29 4.21
N ASP A 311 -15.29 -16.75 4.96
CA ASP A 311 -15.80 -17.28 6.22
C ASP A 311 -17.04 -18.19 6.05
N ASP A 312 -17.56 -18.32 4.82
CA ASP A 312 -18.75 -19.14 4.54
C ASP A 312 -18.45 -20.63 4.80
N ALA A 313 -19.35 -21.29 5.53
CA ALA A 313 -19.16 -22.67 5.96
C ALA A 313 -19.15 -23.70 4.80
N ARG A 314 -19.64 -23.32 3.60
CA ARG A 314 -19.73 -24.24 2.45
C ARG A 314 -18.72 -23.91 1.36
N THR A 315 -18.48 -22.63 1.12
CA THR A 315 -17.67 -22.14 -0.01
C THR A 315 -16.40 -21.42 0.41
N GLY A 316 -16.21 -21.20 1.72
CA GLY A 316 -15.06 -20.50 2.28
C GLY A 316 -13.88 -21.40 2.63
N LEU A 317 -12.93 -20.84 3.34
CA LEU A 317 -11.72 -21.50 3.81
C LEU A 317 -12.05 -22.36 5.06
N GLN A 318 -11.60 -23.62 5.06
CA GLN A 318 -11.81 -24.58 6.13
C GLN A 318 -10.48 -25.23 6.54
N LEU A 319 -9.59 -24.36 7.04
CA LEU A 319 -8.23 -24.71 7.36
C LEU A 319 -8.14 -25.39 8.72
N GLN A 320 -7.29 -26.41 8.85
CA GLN A 320 -7.03 -27.16 10.11
C GLN A 320 -5.61 -26.95 10.62
N ARG A 321 -4.64 -26.85 9.73
CA ARG A 321 -3.21 -26.71 10.02
C ARG A 321 -2.69 -25.33 9.68
N TRP A 322 -3.07 -24.81 8.53
CA TRP A 322 -2.75 -23.45 8.15
C TRP A 322 -3.70 -22.48 8.84
N GLN A 323 -3.24 -21.28 9.11
CA GLN A 323 -4.04 -20.29 9.82
C GLN A 323 -4.32 -19.09 8.96
N ARG A 324 -5.59 -18.82 8.65
CA ARG A 324 -5.97 -17.52 8.12
C ARG A 324 -5.89 -16.48 9.23
N LEU A 325 -5.10 -15.42 9.03
CA LEU A 325 -5.04 -14.31 9.97
C LEU A 325 -6.30 -13.44 9.85
N PRO A 326 -6.79 -12.86 10.95
CA PRO A 326 -7.96 -11.98 10.93
C PRO A 326 -7.70 -10.76 10.03
N SER A 327 -8.56 -10.53 9.04
CA SER A 327 -8.51 -9.35 8.18
C SER A 327 -9.89 -9.04 7.63
N ALA A 328 -10.32 -7.79 7.78
CA ALA A 328 -11.52 -7.24 7.17
C ALA A 328 -11.24 -6.55 5.81
N THR A 329 -10.00 -6.63 5.31
CA THR A 329 -9.56 -5.95 4.09
C THR A 329 -9.46 -6.90 2.89
N ALA A 330 -9.11 -6.38 1.72
CA ALA A 330 -8.85 -7.18 0.53
C ALA A 330 -7.64 -8.14 0.67
N ILE A 331 -6.80 -7.94 1.68
CA ILE A 331 -5.60 -8.73 1.95
C ILE A 331 -5.97 -9.85 2.92
N GLN A 332 -5.84 -11.09 2.50
CA GLN A 332 -6.26 -12.27 3.25
C GLN A 332 -5.07 -13.24 3.41
N PRO A 333 -4.27 -13.08 4.46
CA PRO A 333 -3.06 -13.90 4.65
C PRO A 333 -3.41 -15.26 5.25
N ILE A 334 -2.76 -16.30 4.72
CA ILE A 334 -2.84 -17.67 5.25
C ILE A 334 -1.43 -18.07 5.69
N LEU A 335 -1.22 -18.10 6.99
CA LEU A 335 0.04 -18.46 7.63
C LEU A 335 0.32 -19.94 7.45
N ILE A 336 1.49 -20.27 6.91
CA ILE A 336 2.01 -21.63 6.73
C ILE A 336 3.23 -21.85 7.64
N GLY A 337 4.09 -20.84 7.76
CA GLY A 337 5.26 -20.85 8.63
C GLY A 337 6.56 -21.19 7.89
N ASP A 338 6.64 -22.35 7.27
CA ASP A 338 7.84 -22.81 6.55
C ASP A 338 7.95 -22.22 5.14
N ASN A 339 9.16 -21.79 4.75
CA ASN A 339 9.40 -21.17 3.45
C ASN A 339 9.20 -22.15 2.28
N ALA A 340 9.74 -23.37 2.41
CA ALA A 340 9.72 -24.35 1.33
C ALA A 340 8.29 -24.85 1.12
N GLU A 341 7.55 -25.08 2.22
CA GLU A 341 6.14 -25.45 2.17
C GLU A 341 5.30 -24.34 1.51
N THR A 342 5.49 -23.08 1.91
CA THR A 342 4.79 -21.94 1.30
C THR A 342 5.05 -21.85 -0.20
N MET A 343 6.29 -22.09 -0.62
CA MET A 343 6.64 -22.07 -2.05
C MET A 343 6.02 -23.25 -2.80
N ARG A 344 5.98 -24.44 -2.21
CA ARG A 344 5.30 -25.60 -2.80
C ARG A 344 3.80 -25.37 -2.92
N ALA A 345 3.16 -24.79 -1.88
CA ALA A 345 1.73 -24.45 -1.91
C ALA A 345 1.42 -23.48 -3.05
N GLY A 346 2.20 -22.40 -3.17
CA GLY A 346 2.03 -21.44 -4.27
C GLY A 346 2.26 -22.04 -5.64
N ALA A 347 3.23 -22.97 -5.79
CA ALA A 347 3.48 -23.68 -7.03
C ALA A 347 2.33 -24.62 -7.40
N ALA A 348 1.81 -25.38 -6.44
CA ALA A 348 0.67 -26.29 -6.64
C ALA A 348 -0.61 -25.52 -7.06
N LEU A 349 -0.89 -24.39 -6.44
CA LEU A 349 -2.00 -23.52 -6.85
C LEU A 349 -1.78 -22.96 -8.25
N TYR A 350 -0.55 -22.55 -8.57
CA TYR A 350 -0.21 -22.05 -9.90
C TYR A 350 -0.43 -23.12 -10.99
N GLU A 351 -0.08 -24.38 -10.71
CA GLU A 351 -0.34 -25.49 -11.62
C GLU A 351 -1.84 -25.76 -11.82
N GLN A 352 -2.68 -25.42 -10.84
CA GLN A 352 -4.15 -25.46 -10.94
C GLN A 352 -4.75 -24.21 -11.61
N GLY A 353 -3.91 -23.30 -12.14
CA GLY A 353 -4.38 -22.07 -12.77
C GLY A 353 -4.71 -20.92 -11.79
N LEU A 354 -4.26 -21.01 -10.52
CA LEU A 354 -4.52 -20.02 -9.46
C LEU A 354 -3.20 -19.35 -9.07
N TRP A 355 -3.07 -18.05 -9.33
CA TRP A 355 -1.86 -17.31 -8.98
C TRP A 355 -2.02 -16.56 -7.66
N VAL A 356 -1.42 -17.06 -6.60
CA VAL A 356 -1.45 -16.50 -5.25
C VAL A 356 -0.05 -16.00 -4.86
N GLY A 357 0.03 -14.91 -4.12
CA GLY A 357 1.29 -14.38 -3.60
C GLY A 357 1.90 -15.27 -2.52
N THR A 358 3.18 -15.61 -2.63
CA THR A 358 3.94 -16.35 -1.63
C THR A 358 4.91 -15.40 -0.92
N ILE A 359 4.69 -15.14 0.36
CA ILE A 359 5.46 -14.18 1.15
C ILE A 359 6.38 -14.92 2.13
N ARG A 360 7.61 -14.50 2.21
CA ARG A 360 8.67 -15.08 3.05
C ARG A 360 9.67 -14.01 3.51
N PRO A 361 10.58 -14.35 4.44
CA PRO A 361 11.65 -13.44 4.83
C PRO A 361 12.43 -12.85 3.62
N PRO A 362 12.93 -11.62 3.73
CA PRO A 362 12.83 -10.69 4.87
C PRO A 362 11.54 -9.85 4.90
N THR A 363 10.57 -10.10 4.02
CA THR A 363 9.30 -9.34 3.96
C THR A 363 8.44 -9.58 5.22
N VAL A 364 8.51 -10.78 5.77
CA VAL A 364 7.90 -11.18 7.04
C VAL A 364 8.96 -11.85 7.93
N ALA A 365 8.68 -12.01 9.21
CA ALA A 365 9.61 -12.64 10.16
C ALA A 365 9.90 -14.12 9.79
N PRO A 366 11.07 -14.67 10.15
CA PRO A 366 11.34 -16.09 10.02
C PRO A 366 10.28 -16.94 10.74
N GLY A 367 9.84 -18.02 10.10
CA GLY A 367 8.80 -18.90 10.65
C GLY A 367 7.37 -18.37 10.43
N THR A 368 7.18 -17.29 9.69
CA THR A 368 5.85 -16.70 9.40
C THR A 368 5.57 -16.58 7.90
N ALA A 369 6.17 -17.44 7.09
CA ALA A 369 5.89 -17.49 5.66
C ALA A 369 4.41 -17.83 5.40
N ARG A 370 3.82 -17.22 4.37
CA ARG A 370 2.39 -17.26 4.14
C ARG A 370 1.99 -17.17 2.68
N LEU A 371 0.82 -17.67 2.34
CA LEU A 371 0.11 -17.25 1.16
C LEU A 371 -0.55 -15.91 1.45
N ARG A 372 -0.36 -14.92 0.59
CA ARG A 372 -1.06 -13.64 0.64
C ARG A 372 -2.10 -13.63 -0.46
N VAL A 373 -3.30 -14.09 -0.15
CA VAL A 373 -4.45 -13.95 -1.04
C VAL A 373 -4.85 -12.48 -1.08
N THR A 374 -5.04 -11.95 -2.28
CA THR A 374 -5.53 -10.60 -2.46
C THR A 374 -6.78 -10.64 -3.32
N LEU A 375 -7.89 -10.17 -2.74
CA LEU A 375 -9.16 -10.05 -3.45
C LEU A 375 -9.24 -8.72 -4.21
N CYS A 376 -9.99 -8.74 -5.30
CA CYS A 376 -10.25 -7.58 -6.15
C CYS A 376 -11.75 -7.55 -6.47
N ALA A 377 -12.33 -6.38 -6.58
CA ALA A 377 -13.75 -6.20 -6.95
C ALA A 377 -14.10 -6.75 -8.35
N GLY A 378 -13.11 -7.12 -9.14
CA GLY A 378 -13.31 -7.81 -10.42
C GLY A 378 -13.49 -9.33 -10.29
N HIS A 379 -13.21 -9.95 -9.14
CA HIS A 379 -13.45 -11.37 -8.91
C HIS A 379 -14.97 -11.65 -8.78
N SER A 380 -15.40 -12.81 -9.26
CA SER A 380 -16.71 -13.36 -8.97
C SER A 380 -16.72 -14.22 -7.71
N THR A 381 -17.90 -14.43 -7.11
CA THR A 381 -18.10 -15.36 -6.01
C THR A 381 -17.70 -16.80 -6.36
N THR A 382 -17.92 -17.22 -7.61
CA THR A 382 -17.50 -18.54 -8.12
C THR A 382 -15.98 -18.67 -8.13
N GLU A 383 -15.25 -17.65 -8.52
CA GLU A 383 -13.77 -17.65 -8.54
C GLU A 383 -13.18 -17.71 -7.13
N VAL A 384 -13.79 -17.00 -6.17
CA VAL A 384 -13.38 -17.07 -4.76
C VAL A 384 -13.67 -18.45 -4.18
N ALA A 385 -14.83 -19.07 -4.50
CA ALA A 385 -15.14 -20.44 -4.09
C ALA A 385 -14.15 -21.46 -4.69
N GLN A 386 -13.74 -21.28 -5.97
CA GLN A 386 -12.74 -22.11 -6.62
C GLN A 386 -11.39 -22.01 -5.89
N LEU A 387 -10.94 -20.81 -5.53
CA LEU A 387 -9.72 -20.59 -4.76
C LEU A 387 -9.80 -21.31 -3.40
N SER A 388 -10.90 -21.09 -2.65
CA SER A 388 -11.08 -21.70 -1.33
C SER A 388 -11.07 -23.22 -1.40
N ALA A 389 -11.74 -23.81 -2.39
CA ALA A 389 -11.75 -25.26 -2.60
C ALA A 389 -10.35 -25.82 -2.88
N ALA A 390 -9.58 -25.11 -3.74
CA ALA A 390 -8.22 -25.54 -4.07
C ALA A 390 -7.27 -25.47 -2.85
N ILE A 391 -7.35 -24.40 -2.05
CA ILE A 391 -6.55 -24.24 -0.83
C ILE A 391 -6.92 -25.31 0.19
N ASN A 392 -8.22 -25.55 0.43
CA ASN A 392 -8.71 -26.56 1.34
C ASN A 392 -8.28 -27.98 0.94
N ALA A 393 -8.33 -28.32 -0.36
CA ALA A 393 -7.86 -29.59 -0.88
C ALA A 393 -6.35 -29.77 -0.69
N LEU A 394 -5.58 -28.74 -1.02
CA LEU A 394 -4.12 -28.76 -0.93
C LEU A 394 -3.63 -28.94 0.51
N GLU A 395 -4.27 -28.26 1.47
CA GLU A 395 -3.93 -28.45 2.89
C GLU A 395 -4.18 -29.89 3.36
N LYS A 396 -5.32 -30.48 2.97
CA LYS A 396 -5.67 -31.86 3.33
C LYS A 396 -4.72 -32.91 2.76
N GLU A 397 -4.19 -32.69 1.55
CA GLU A 397 -3.21 -33.60 0.94
C GLU A 397 -1.85 -33.59 1.68
N TRP A 398 -1.57 -32.56 2.45
CA TRP A 398 -0.29 -32.37 3.15
C TRP A 398 -0.37 -32.60 4.66
N THR A 399 -1.55 -33.00 5.14
CA THR A 399 -1.79 -33.43 6.52
C THR A 399 -1.57 -34.94 6.65
#